data_6de27f55698076b34d78ae40a4924e1f
#
_entry.id   6de27f55698076b34d78ae40a4924e1f
#
_cell.length_a   1.000
_cell.length_b   1.000
_cell.length_c   1.000
_cell.angle_alpha   90.00
_cell.angle_beta   90.00
_cell.angle_gamma   90.00
#
_symmetry.space_group_name_H-M   'P 1'
#
loop_
_entity.id
_entity.type
_entity.pdbx_description
1 polymer ?
#
loop_
_entity_poly.entity_id
_entity_poly.type
_entity_poly.pdbx_seq_one_letter_code
_entity_poly.pdbx_strand_id
1 'polypeptide(L)'
;MLHILFKKLEKVLFIYISRKVIKQKNEERIMNKKQFIRELVNELSANNLAIFAGAGLSVAAGFVDWKGLLKDLAEELDLNIDKEENDLISLAQYYINEKQGNRSKINQIILNEFSQQAVLTENHKILARLPIDTFWTTNYDSMIENALKDAGKVVDIKHCIEQLPTSVHKRDVVVYKMHGDASLPNQTVLIKDDYEKFHLTRNDFFTALRGDLLTKRFLFLGFSFSDPNIDYILSRIRSSYNENQKEHFCILRKVQKLPEENKADFEYRECKQKLFINDLQRVGINVLLVDRYEEVTEILREVEQTQKRKTIFISGAAEDYSPYSQQDVEEFVSSLSQDILKLGYRIVTGFGLGIGSSVISGSIKYLTEQNLKIDEDYLILRPFPQNKEGEELWSAWREDMISYAGISIFLFGNKSEDGQIILSDGMQEEFDISKRNNSVLIPVASTGYMAKKLWEKDMSKECSKNIETEMQTLSKENATLDELKSNILSILKKVK
;
A
#
# COMPACT_ATOMS: atom_id res chain seq x y z
N MET A 1 35.21 38.83 38.42
CA MET A 1 35.18 37.38 38.29
C MET A 1 33.75 36.81 38.25
N LEU A 2 32.88 37.14 39.17
CA LEU A 2 31.45 36.67 39.17
C LEU A 2 30.67 37.02 37.89
N HIS A 3 30.83 38.22 37.32
CA HIS A 3 30.09 38.65 36.13
C HIS A 3 30.46 37.87 34.86
N ILE A 4 31.70 37.41 34.75
CA ILE A 4 32.18 36.58 33.64
C ILE A 4 31.66 35.13 33.77
N LEU A 5 31.57 34.61 35.00
CA LEU A 5 30.95 33.31 35.27
C LEU A 5 29.42 33.31 34.92
N PHE A 6 28.73 34.38 35.32
CA PHE A 6 27.30 34.52 35.04
C PHE A 6 26.99 34.54 33.52
N LYS A 7 27.75 35.33 32.72
CA LYS A 7 27.62 35.32 31.27
C LYS A 7 28.00 33.99 30.59
N LYS A 8 28.92 33.21 31.15
CA LYS A 8 29.21 31.85 30.68
C LYS A 8 28.08 30.88 30.98
N LEU A 9 27.47 30.96 32.16
CA LEU A 9 26.32 30.16 32.60
C LEU A 9 25.05 30.47 31.72
N GLU A 10 24.78 31.75 31.48
CA GLU A 10 23.65 32.15 30.60
C GLU A 10 23.86 31.62 29.18
N LYS A 11 25.06 31.68 28.65
CA LYS A 11 25.37 31.14 27.31
C LYS A 11 25.23 29.61 27.22
N VAL A 12 25.66 28.90 28.26
CA VAL A 12 25.50 27.44 28.38
C VAL A 12 24.02 27.05 28.54
N LEU A 13 23.30 27.80 29.38
CA LEU A 13 21.85 27.59 29.59
C LEU A 13 21.04 27.88 28.33
N PHE A 14 21.38 28.98 27.63
CA PHE A 14 20.75 29.32 26.33
C PHE A 14 21.01 28.25 25.27
N ILE A 15 22.24 27.73 25.16
CA ILE A 15 22.59 26.64 24.25
C ILE A 15 21.84 25.34 24.65
N TYR A 16 21.73 25.05 25.93
CA TYR A 16 21.02 23.88 26.44
C TYR A 16 19.52 23.96 26.15
N ILE A 17 18.89 25.11 26.46
CA ILE A 17 17.46 25.35 26.19
C ILE A 17 17.21 25.33 24.67
N SER A 18 18.03 26.00 23.86
CA SER A 18 17.93 25.98 22.42
C SER A 18 18.04 24.56 21.85
N ARG A 19 18.99 23.75 22.35
CA ARG A 19 19.14 22.34 21.97
C ARG A 19 17.92 21.50 22.37
N LYS A 20 17.34 21.76 23.56
CA LYS A 20 16.15 21.04 24.03
C LYS A 20 14.91 21.41 23.23
N VAL A 21 14.71 22.68 22.91
CA VAL A 21 13.61 23.18 22.06
C VAL A 21 13.75 22.68 20.62
N ILE A 22 14.98 22.68 20.08
CA ILE A 22 15.27 22.12 18.75
C ILE A 22 15.03 20.61 18.75
N LYS A 23 15.42 19.88 19.80
CA LYS A 23 15.19 18.45 19.93
C LYS A 23 13.70 18.13 20.00
N GLN A 24 12.94 18.90 20.78
CA GLN A 24 11.51 18.73 20.92
C GLN A 24 10.75 19.07 19.62
N LYS A 25 11.07 20.18 18.92
CA LYS A 25 10.55 20.50 17.60
C LYS A 25 10.88 19.48 16.51
N ASN A 26 12.01 18.78 16.62
CA ASN A 26 12.43 17.77 15.66
C ASN A 26 11.82 16.38 15.94
N GLU A 27 11.50 16.08 17.22
CA GLU A 27 10.74 14.87 17.59
C GLU A 27 9.25 14.99 17.14
N GLU A 28 8.70 16.20 17.10
CA GLU A 28 7.36 16.49 16.57
C GLU A 28 7.27 16.39 15.03
N ARG A 29 8.40 16.35 14.31
CA ARG A 29 8.46 16.31 12.84
C ARG A 29 8.57 14.91 12.23
N ILE A 30 8.89 13.89 13.02
CA ILE A 30 8.90 12.50 12.55
C ILE A 30 7.49 11.95 12.67
N MET A 31 6.93 11.51 11.53
CA MET A 31 5.59 10.96 11.47
C MET A 31 5.51 9.65 12.28
N ASN A 32 4.50 9.51 13.13
CA ASN A 32 4.26 8.24 13.81
C ASN A 32 3.60 7.22 12.88
N LYS A 33 3.79 5.92 13.15
CA LYS A 33 3.30 4.82 12.31
C LYS A 33 1.80 4.90 12.03
N LYS A 34 0.96 5.20 13.05
CA LYS A 34 -0.50 5.27 12.88
C LYS A 34 -0.93 6.40 11.96
N GLN A 35 -0.33 7.57 12.11
CA GLN A 35 -0.59 8.71 11.23
C GLN A 35 -0.15 8.40 9.80
N PHE A 36 1.04 7.83 9.63
CA PHE A 36 1.59 7.43 8.33
C PHE A 36 0.65 6.50 7.58
N ILE A 37 0.20 5.40 8.24
CA ILE A 37 -0.74 4.44 7.66
C ILE A 37 -2.06 5.11 7.29
N ARG A 38 -2.62 5.94 8.18
CA ARG A 38 -3.86 6.65 7.92
C ARG A 38 -3.76 7.56 6.69
N GLU A 39 -2.67 8.30 6.56
CA GLU A 39 -2.47 9.19 5.40
C GLU A 39 -2.29 8.40 4.11
N LEU A 40 -1.51 7.31 4.10
CA LEU A 40 -1.40 6.43 2.94
C LEU A 40 -2.74 5.85 2.52
N VAL A 41 -3.55 5.36 3.47
CA VAL A 41 -4.88 4.81 3.17
C VAL A 41 -5.83 5.88 2.63
N ASN A 42 -5.73 7.12 3.09
CA ASN A 42 -6.52 8.22 2.53
C ASN A 42 -6.14 8.52 1.07
N GLU A 43 -4.85 8.55 0.77
CA GLU A 43 -4.38 8.78 -0.61
C GLU A 43 -4.71 7.61 -1.55
N LEU A 44 -4.62 6.36 -1.05
CA LEU A 44 -5.08 5.18 -1.78
C LEU A 44 -6.57 5.28 -2.14
N SER A 45 -7.41 5.71 -1.18
CA SER A 45 -8.85 5.83 -1.40
C SER A 45 -9.22 6.98 -2.34
N ALA A 46 -8.34 7.97 -2.47
CA ALA A 46 -8.50 9.10 -3.40
C ALA A 46 -7.86 8.81 -4.78
N ASN A 47 -7.32 7.61 -5.01
CA ASN A 47 -6.53 7.26 -6.20
C ASN A 47 -5.36 8.22 -6.48
N ASN A 48 -4.76 8.77 -5.41
CA ASN A 48 -3.70 9.78 -5.48
C ASN A 48 -2.32 9.24 -5.11
N LEU A 49 -2.19 7.97 -4.71
CA LEU A 49 -0.90 7.40 -4.31
C LEU A 49 -0.16 6.84 -5.53
N ALA A 50 1.14 7.18 -5.63
CA ALA A 50 2.08 6.55 -6.54
C ALA A 50 3.25 5.94 -5.76
N ILE A 51 3.91 4.94 -6.32
CA ILE A 51 5.12 4.34 -5.73
C ILE A 51 6.35 4.81 -6.49
N PHE A 52 7.40 5.16 -5.73
CA PHE A 52 8.74 5.29 -6.27
C PHE A 52 9.63 4.22 -5.65
N ALA A 53 10.01 3.22 -6.43
CA ALA A 53 10.81 2.09 -5.97
C ALA A 53 12.30 2.28 -6.33
N GLY A 54 13.16 2.06 -5.35
CA GLY A 54 14.60 1.97 -5.55
C GLY A 54 15.12 0.54 -5.36
N ALA A 55 16.42 0.34 -5.55
CA ALA A 55 17.09 -0.96 -5.50
C ALA A 55 16.85 -1.72 -4.19
N GLY A 56 16.72 -1.01 -3.06
CA GLY A 56 16.45 -1.61 -1.75
C GLY A 56 15.14 -2.42 -1.67
N LEU A 57 14.17 -2.18 -2.57
CA LEU A 57 12.95 -2.99 -2.64
C LEU A 57 13.24 -4.39 -3.20
N SER A 58 14.20 -4.53 -4.14
CA SER A 58 14.55 -5.78 -4.82
C SER A 58 15.68 -6.56 -4.14
N VAL A 59 16.44 -5.94 -3.22
CA VAL A 59 17.54 -6.61 -2.48
C VAL A 59 17.05 -7.86 -1.75
N ALA A 60 15.86 -7.81 -1.14
CA ALA A 60 15.28 -8.96 -0.45
C ALA A 60 14.90 -10.13 -1.39
N ALA A 61 14.84 -9.89 -2.71
CA ALA A 61 14.64 -10.92 -3.74
C ALA A 61 15.96 -11.52 -4.23
N GLY A 62 17.11 -11.07 -3.73
CA GLY A 62 18.44 -11.54 -4.09
C GLY A 62 19.14 -10.70 -5.15
N PHE A 63 18.55 -9.60 -5.62
CA PHE A 63 19.23 -8.69 -6.54
C PHE A 63 20.30 -7.85 -5.83
N VAL A 64 21.35 -7.52 -6.54
CA VAL A 64 22.41 -6.65 -6.04
C VAL A 64 21.94 -5.19 -6.01
N ASP A 65 22.44 -4.44 -5.06
CA ASP A 65 22.39 -2.98 -5.08
C ASP A 65 23.47 -2.40 -6.01
N TRP A 66 23.51 -1.08 -6.12
CA TRP A 66 24.50 -0.39 -6.95
C TRP A 66 25.96 -0.71 -6.57
N LYS A 67 26.24 -0.86 -5.28
CA LYS A 67 27.56 -1.21 -4.77
C LYS A 67 27.94 -2.63 -5.20
N GLY A 68 27.03 -3.58 -5.04
CA GLY A 68 27.22 -4.95 -5.51
C GLY A 68 27.43 -5.03 -7.01
N LEU A 69 26.63 -4.28 -7.80
CA LEU A 69 26.72 -4.23 -9.26
C LEU A 69 28.08 -3.74 -9.78
N LEU A 70 28.69 -2.77 -9.09
CA LEU A 70 29.94 -2.14 -9.53
C LEU A 70 31.20 -2.73 -8.88
N LYS A 71 31.06 -3.74 -8.02
CA LYS A 71 32.16 -4.31 -7.26
C LYS A 71 33.29 -4.82 -8.15
N ASP A 72 32.96 -5.64 -9.15
CA ASP A 72 33.96 -6.21 -10.07
C ASP A 72 34.67 -5.13 -10.91
N LEU A 73 33.95 -4.03 -11.23
CA LEU A 73 34.52 -2.92 -11.97
C LEU A 73 35.50 -2.13 -11.11
N ALA A 74 35.21 -1.97 -9.81
CA ALA A 74 36.14 -1.34 -8.87
C ALA A 74 37.42 -2.16 -8.70
N GLU A 75 37.29 -3.50 -8.56
CA GLU A 75 38.43 -4.41 -8.45
C GLU A 75 39.33 -4.36 -9.70
N GLU A 76 38.79 -4.25 -10.92
CA GLU A 76 39.56 -4.08 -12.16
C GLU A 76 40.28 -2.73 -12.28
N LEU A 77 39.83 -1.74 -11.54
CA LEU A 77 40.45 -0.43 -11.46
C LEU A 77 41.42 -0.32 -10.29
N ASP A 78 41.72 -1.39 -9.57
CA ASP A 78 42.46 -1.39 -8.32
C ASP A 78 41.88 -0.45 -7.25
N LEU A 79 40.55 -0.23 -7.27
CA LEU A 79 39.81 0.60 -6.32
C LEU A 79 39.09 -0.25 -5.28
N ASN A 80 38.95 0.29 -4.07
CA ASN A 80 38.18 -0.35 -3.01
C ASN A 80 36.74 0.22 -3.02
N ILE A 81 35.76 -0.59 -3.37
CA ILE A 81 34.35 -0.21 -3.47
C ILE A 81 33.77 0.39 -2.18
N ASP A 82 34.30 -0.02 -0.99
CA ASP A 82 33.84 0.51 0.29
C ASP A 82 34.29 1.97 0.52
N LYS A 83 35.36 2.39 -0.13
CA LYS A 83 35.82 3.79 -0.09
C LYS A 83 35.12 4.66 -1.14
N GLU A 84 34.62 4.05 -2.21
CA GLU A 84 33.93 4.72 -3.33
C GLU A 84 32.41 4.78 -3.13
N GLU A 85 31.86 4.28 -2.02
CA GLU A 85 30.43 4.16 -1.77
C GLU A 85 29.62 5.46 -1.98
N ASN A 86 30.28 6.62 -1.82
CA ASN A 86 29.62 7.92 -2.00
C ASN A 86 29.67 8.46 -3.44
N ASP A 87 30.38 7.80 -4.35
CA ASP A 87 30.54 8.25 -5.75
C ASP A 87 30.62 7.10 -6.76
N LEU A 88 29.64 6.20 -6.67
CA LEU A 88 29.52 5.04 -7.57
C LEU A 88 29.31 5.44 -9.03
N ILE A 89 28.72 6.60 -9.28
CA ILE A 89 28.51 7.14 -10.63
C ILE A 89 29.85 7.48 -11.29
N SER A 90 30.74 8.13 -10.55
CA SER A 90 32.08 8.45 -11.04
C SER A 90 32.95 7.20 -11.24
N LEU A 91 32.82 6.20 -10.35
CA LEU A 91 33.52 4.92 -10.50
C LEU A 91 33.15 4.25 -11.82
N ALA A 92 31.85 4.16 -12.13
CA ALA A 92 31.37 3.59 -13.39
C ALA A 92 31.92 4.37 -14.62
N GLN A 93 32.02 5.70 -14.51
CA GLN A 93 32.60 6.54 -15.55
C GLN A 93 34.11 6.30 -15.70
N TYR A 94 34.86 6.17 -14.62
CA TYR A 94 36.32 5.87 -14.66
C TYR A 94 36.57 4.55 -15.41
N TYR A 95 35.76 3.54 -15.15
CA TYR A 95 35.83 2.26 -15.84
C TYR A 95 35.67 2.42 -17.37
N ILE A 96 34.65 3.17 -17.79
CA ILE A 96 34.39 3.43 -19.22
C ILE A 96 35.55 4.21 -19.86
N ASN A 97 36.12 5.21 -19.16
CA ASN A 97 37.21 5.98 -19.65
C ASN A 97 38.48 5.10 -19.85
N GLU A 98 38.78 4.22 -18.88
CA GLU A 98 39.90 3.28 -18.96
C GLU A 98 39.72 2.27 -20.11
N LYS A 99 38.48 1.86 -20.37
CA LYS A 99 38.13 0.94 -21.48
C LYS A 99 37.83 1.68 -22.81
N GLN A 100 38.29 2.92 -22.97
CA GLN A 100 38.15 3.75 -24.19
C GLN A 100 36.71 3.85 -24.72
N GLY A 101 35.75 3.98 -23.83
CA GLY A 101 34.33 4.11 -24.17
C GLY A 101 33.58 2.76 -24.36
N ASN A 102 34.24 1.63 -24.16
CA ASN A 102 33.62 0.32 -24.34
C ASN A 102 32.71 -0.04 -23.16
N ARG A 103 31.39 -0.14 -23.42
CA ARG A 103 30.34 -0.44 -22.45
C ARG A 103 29.99 -1.94 -22.36
N SER A 104 30.59 -2.80 -23.20
CA SER A 104 30.17 -4.21 -23.36
C SER A 104 30.13 -4.97 -22.02
N LYS A 105 31.14 -4.79 -21.14
CA LYS A 105 31.18 -5.46 -19.85
C LYS A 105 30.10 -4.97 -18.90
N ILE A 106 29.86 -3.67 -18.82
CA ILE A 106 28.77 -3.10 -18.02
C ILE A 106 27.42 -3.68 -18.49
N ASN A 107 27.18 -3.70 -19.80
CA ASN A 107 25.96 -4.26 -20.37
C ASN A 107 25.80 -5.75 -20.03
N GLN A 108 26.90 -6.52 -20.06
CA GLN A 108 26.87 -7.94 -19.70
C GLN A 108 26.59 -8.14 -18.19
N ILE A 109 27.16 -7.33 -17.31
CA ILE A 109 26.90 -7.37 -15.87
C ILE A 109 25.41 -7.09 -15.61
N ILE A 110 24.85 -6.03 -16.22
CA ILE A 110 23.42 -5.71 -16.08
C ILE A 110 22.54 -6.88 -16.54
N LEU A 111 22.84 -7.48 -17.70
CA LEU A 111 22.11 -8.65 -18.17
C LEU A 111 22.20 -9.82 -17.20
N ASN A 112 23.39 -10.16 -16.76
CA ASN A 112 23.62 -11.31 -15.87
C ASN A 112 22.90 -11.14 -14.52
N GLU A 113 22.98 -9.95 -13.93
CA GLU A 113 22.41 -9.69 -12.61
C GLU A 113 20.88 -9.56 -12.61
N PHE A 114 20.31 -8.92 -13.62
CA PHE A 114 18.87 -8.58 -13.62
C PHE A 114 17.99 -9.41 -14.54
N SER A 115 18.56 -10.34 -15.35
CA SER A 115 17.79 -11.29 -16.17
C SER A 115 17.44 -12.58 -15.43
N GLN A 116 17.89 -12.76 -14.20
CA GLN A 116 17.59 -13.95 -13.41
C GLN A 116 16.14 -13.95 -12.94
N GLN A 117 15.53 -15.15 -12.92
CA GLN A 117 14.22 -15.32 -12.30
C GLN A 117 14.37 -15.25 -10.78
N ALA A 118 13.82 -14.22 -10.18
CA ALA A 118 13.79 -14.06 -8.73
C ALA A 118 12.38 -14.30 -8.18
N VAL A 119 12.31 -14.77 -6.94
CA VAL A 119 11.03 -14.97 -6.25
C VAL A 119 10.49 -13.62 -5.78
N LEU A 120 9.22 -13.34 -6.12
CA LEU A 120 8.54 -12.12 -5.70
C LEU A 120 8.47 -12.03 -4.17
N THR A 121 8.99 -10.94 -3.62
CA THR A 121 8.89 -10.68 -2.17
C THR A 121 7.45 -10.34 -1.79
N GLU A 122 7.14 -10.49 -0.51
CA GLU A 122 5.81 -10.11 0.00
C GLU A 122 5.49 -8.63 -0.23
N ASN A 123 6.50 -7.74 -0.15
CA ASN A 123 6.31 -6.32 -0.44
C ASN A 123 5.83 -6.06 -1.87
N HIS A 124 6.42 -6.74 -2.87
CA HIS A 124 5.97 -6.64 -4.26
C HIS A 124 4.53 -7.13 -4.43
N LYS A 125 4.19 -8.26 -3.78
CA LYS A 125 2.83 -8.83 -3.84
C LYS A 125 1.79 -7.91 -3.21
N ILE A 126 2.09 -7.31 -2.04
CA ILE A 126 1.18 -6.36 -1.39
C ILE A 126 0.98 -5.12 -2.27
N LEU A 127 2.07 -4.51 -2.76
CA LEU A 127 1.99 -3.34 -3.63
C LEU A 127 1.18 -3.60 -4.89
N ALA A 128 1.31 -4.80 -5.47
CA ALA A 128 0.56 -5.20 -6.65
C ALA A 128 -0.96 -5.36 -6.39
N ARG A 129 -1.36 -5.79 -5.18
CA ARG A 129 -2.77 -5.91 -4.78
C ARG A 129 -3.43 -4.58 -4.42
N LEU A 130 -2.62 -3.57 -4.01
CA LEU A 130 -3.15 -2.25 -3.69
C LEU A 130 -3.69 -1.53 -4.95
N PRO A 131 -4.70 -0.64 -4.80
CA PRO A 131 -5.27 0.14 -5.90
C PRO A 131 -4.33 1.31 -6.29
N ILE A 132 -3.16 0.97 -6.80
CA ILE A 132 -2.14 1.91 -7.25
C ILE A 132 -2.00 1.77 -8.75
N ASP A 133 -2.14 2.89 -9.48
CA ASP A 133 -2.13 2.96 -10.93
C ASP A 133 -0.79 3.44 -11.52
N THR A 134 0.14 3.92 -10.67
CA THR A 134 1.37 4.56 -11.13
C THR A 134 2.56 4.12 -10.29
N PHE A 135 3.56 3.54 -10.97
CA PHE A 135 4.84 3.14 -10.39
C PHE A 135 5.97 3.82 -11.13
N TRP A 136 6.93 4.34 -10.40
CA TRP A 136 8.21 4.84 -10.89
C TRP A 136 9.34 4.05 -10.28
N THR A 137 10.39 3.79 -11.07
CA THR A 137 11.57 3.09 -10.57
C THR A 137 12.83 3.50 -11.33
N THR A 138 13.96 3.41 -10.62
CA THR A 138 15.30 3.44 -11.21
C THR A 138 15.88 2.04 -11.37
N ASN A 139 15.17 0.99 -10.96
CA ASN A 139 15.62 -0.40 -11.02
C ASN A 139 15.57 -0.94 -12.44
N TYR A 140 16.52 -1.80 -12.79
CA TYR A 140 16.57 -2.48 -14.08
C TYR A 140 15.79 -3.80 -14.10
N ASP A 141 15.56 -4.43 -12.92
CA ASP A 141 14.82 -5.68 -12.78
C ASP A 141 13.33 -5.55 -13.14
N SER A 142 12.63 -6.67 -13.30
CA SER A 142 11.22 -6.73 -13.66
C SER A 142 10.31 -7.17 -12.49
N MET A 143 10.73 -6.98 -11.24
CA MET A 143 9.99 -7.47 -10.07
C MET A 143 8.61 -6.82 -9.92
N ILE A 144 8.53 -5.51 -10.13
CA ILE A 144 7.27 -4.76 -10.03
C ILE A 144 6.29 -5.22 -11.12
N GLU A 145 6.76 -5.29 -12.37
CA GLU A 145 5.96 -5.68 -13.52
C GLU A 145 5.43 -7.11 -13.37
N ASN A 146 6.27 -8.03 -12.91
CA ASN A 146 5.89 -9.41 -12.68
C ASN A 146 4.86 -9.53 -11.56
N ALA A 147 5.04 -8.83 -10.44
CA ALA A 147 4.07 -8.83 -9.35
C ALA A 147 2.71 -8.28 -9.77
N LEU A 148 2.70 -7.21 -10.58
CA LEU A 148 1.48 -6.61 -11.11
C LEU A 148 0.75 -7.56 -12.08
N LYS A 149 1.49 -8.25 -12.97
CA LYS A 149 0.93 -9.25 -13.87
C LYS A 149 0.38 -10.47 -13.12
N ASP A 150 1.10 -10.95 -12.09
CA ASP A 150 0.65 -12.06 -11.24
C ASP A 150 -0.62 -11.69 -10.45
N ALA A 151 -0.81 -10.40 -10.14
CA ALA A 151 -2.04 -9.87 -9.57
C ALA A 151 -3.16 -9.65 -10.60
N GLY A 152 -2.99 -10.07 -11.85
CA GLY A 152 -4.00 -9.99 -12.92
C GLY A 152 -4.14 -8.60 -13.55
N LYS A 153 -3.22 -7.66 -13.29
CA LYS A 153 -3.30 -6.29 -13.84
C LYS A 153 -2.74 -6.19 -15.26
N VAL A 154 -3.38 -5.37 -16.08
CA VAL A 154 -2.87 -4.96 -17.40
C VAL A 154 -1.82 -3.86 -17.20
N VAL A 155 -0.55 -4.21 -17.42
CA VAL A 155 0.61 -3.35 -17.12
C VAL A 155 1.11 -2.66 -18.40
N ASP A 156 1.25 -1.33 -18.32
CA ASP A 156 1.85 -0.50 -19.36
C ASP A 156 3.27 -0.09 -18.93
N ILE A 157 4.31 -0.63 -19.55
CA ILE A 157 5.70 -0.42 -19.17
C ILE A 157 6.35 0.64 -20.06
N LYS A 158 7.00 1.63 -19.43
CA LYS A 158 7.73 2.72 -20.08
C LYS A 158 9.20 2.72 -19.67
N HIS A 159 10.10 2.23 -20.51
CA HIS A 159 11.54 2.21 -20.24
C HIS A 159 12.37 2.99 -21.27
N CYS A 160 11.74 3.47 -22.34
CA CYS A 160 12.33 4.35 -23.35
C CYS A 160 11.37 5.46 -23.75
N ILE A 161 11.88 6.55 -24.33
CA ILE A 161 11.09 7.75 -24.66
C ILE A 161 10.03 7.48 -25.72
N GLU A 162 10.28 6.56 -26.65
CA GLU A 162 9.37 6.20 -27.73
C GLU A 162 8.07 5.55 -27.20
N GLN A 163 8.10 4.98 -26.01
CA GLN A 163 6.94 4.36 -25.38
C GLN A 163 6.05 5.38 -24.62
N LEU A 164 6.57 6.54 -24.24
CA LEU A 164 5.83 7.52 -23.44
C LEU A 164 4.52 7.99 -24.11
N PRO A 165 4.50 8.32 -25.42
CA PRO A 165 3.28 8.79 -26.08
C PRO A 165 2.26 7.67 -26.37
N THR A 166 2.61 6.40 -26.22
CA THR A 166 1.70 5.26 -26.45
C THR A 166 1.07 4.78 -25.16
N SER A 167 -0.09 4.15 -25.21
CA SER A 167 -0.74 3.57 -24.04
C SER A 167 -1.31 2.20 -24.35
N VAL A 168 -1.11 1.24 -23.46
CA VAL A 168 -1.76 -0.08 -23.55
C VAL A 168 -3.27 0.11 -23.31
N HIS A 169 -4.09 -0.51 -24.18
CA HIS A 169 -5.54 -0.41 -24.07
C HIS A 169 -6.03 -1.03 -22.77
N LYS A 170 -6.92 -0.32 -22.05
CA LYS A 170 -7.47 -0.73 -20.74
C LYS A 170 -6.39 -1.08 -19.71
N ARG A 171 -5.29 -0.35 -19.71
CA ARG A 171 -4.26 -0.54 -18.68
C ARG A 171 -4.82 -0.25 -17.29
N ASP A 172 -4.47 -1.08 -16.32
CA ASP A 172 -4.75 -0.86 -14.91
C ASP A 172 -3.65 -0.06 -14.24
N VAL A 173 -2.41 -0.17 -14.76
CA VAL A 173 -1.23 0.42 -14.13
C VAL A 173 -0.16 0.79 -15.16
N VAL A 174 0.55 1.87 -14.90
CA VAL A 174 1.75 2.26 -15.65
C VAL A 174 3.00 2.12 -14.78
N VAL A 175 4.06 1.55 -15.35
CA VAL A 175 5.38 1.43 -14.71
C VAL A 175 6.40 2.21 -15.52
N TYR A 176 6.94 3.28 -14.94
CA TYR A 176 7.99 4.09 -15.53
C TYR A 176 9.36 3.65 -15.01
N LYS A 177 10.20 3.12 -15.89
CA LYS A 177 11.60 2.72 -15.62
C LYS A 177 12.51 3.80 -16.18
N MET A 178 12.69 4.88 -15.42
CA MET A 178 13.35 6.08 -15.92
C MET A 178 14.84 5.89 -16.21
N HIS A 179 15.48 4.88 -15.62
CA HIS A 179 16.88 4.51 -15.90
C HIS A 179 17.02 3.39 -16.93
N GLY A 180 15.93 2.98 -17.58
CA GLY A 180 15.93 1.90 -18.55
C GLY A 180 15.63 0.55 -17.93
N ASP A 181 15.88 -0.51 -18.69
CA ASP A 181 15.52 -1.90 -18.38
C ASP A 181 16.66 -2.85 -18.73
N ALA A 182 16.83 -3.93 -17.97
CA ALA A 182 17.87 -4.92 -18.20
C ALA A 182 17.78 -5.60 -19.58
N SER A 183 16.61 -5.62 -20.22
CA SER A 183 16.44 -6.14 -21.58
C SER A 183 17.13 -5.29 -22.64
N LEU A 184 17.41 -4.00 -22.35
CA LEU A 184 18.12 -3.07 -23.23
C LEU A 184 19.26 -2.38 -22.47
N PRO A 185 20.31 -3.13 -22.06
CA PRO A 185 21.35 -2.62 -21.15
C PRO A 185 22.19 -1.49 -21.74
N ASN A 186 22.27 -1.39 -23.05
CA ASN A 186 22.93 -0.29 -23.76
C ASN A 186 22.18 1.06 -23.64
N GLN A 187 20.94 1.05 -23.20
CA GLN A 187 20.10 2.23 -22.98
C GLN A 187 19.91 2.57 -21.50
N THR A 188 20.54 1.83 -20.59
CA THR A 188 20.44 2.10 -19.15
C THR A 188 21.28 3.31 -18.72
N VAL A 189 20.78 4.04 -17.72
CA VAL A 189 21.45 5.20 -17.10
C VAL A 189 22.29 4.68 -15.95
N LEU A 190 23.62 4.68 -16.08
CA LEU A 190 24.53 4.16 -15.06
C LEU A 190 25.78 5.05 -14.86
N ILE A 191 26.39 5.53 -15.95
CA ILE A 191 27.65 6.29 -15.91
C ILE A 191 27.36 7.80 -15.83
N LYS A 192 28.36 8.58 -15.41
CA LYS A 192 28.23 10.03 -15.24
C LYS A 192 27.74 10.73 -16.51
N ASP A 193 28.24 10.34 -17.67
CA ASP A 193 27.82 10.84 -18.98
C ASP A 193 26.30 10.63 -19.22
N ASP A 194 25.72 9.51 -18.76
CA ASP A 194 24.28 9.21 -18.91
C ASP A 194 23.47 10.20 -18.06
N TYR A 195 23.91 10.50 -16.82
CA TYR A 195 23.27 11.48 -15.95
C TYR A 195 23.39 12.90 -16.47
N GLU A 196 24.54 13.29 -16.97
CA GLU A 196 24.77 14.62 -17.53
C GLU A 196 23.93 14.86 -18.79
N LYS A 197 23.77 13.84 -19.62
CA LYS A 197 22.97 13.87 -20.86
C LYS A 197 21.48 13.58 -20.63
N PHE A 198 21.05 13.23 -19.41
CA PHE A 198 19.69 12.81 -19.13
C PHE A 198 18.64 13.84 -19.57
N HIS A 199 18.92 15.12 -19.35
CA HIS A 199 18.03 16.21 -19.77
C HIS A 199 17.92 16.37 -21.30
N LEU A 200 18.82 15.78 -22.09
CA LEU A 200 18.76 15.76 -23.56
C LEU A 200 18.09 14.47 -24.08
N THR A 201 18.43 13.32 -23.48
CA THR A 201 18.05 12.01 -23.97
C THR A 201 16.75 11.47 -23.35
N ARG A 202 16.38 11.97 -22.15
CA ARG A 202 15.23 11.48 -21.35
C ARG A 202 14.41 12.60 -20.71
N ASN A 203 14.40 13.79 -21.31
CA ASN A 203 13.69 14.95 -20.80
C ASN A 203 12.17 14.69 -20.62
N ASP A 204 11.60 13.83 -21.43
CA ASP A 204 10.17 13.50 -21.36
C ASP A 204 9.84 12.68 -20.11
N PHE A 205 10.77 11.85 -19.61
CA PHE A 205 10.64 11.23 -18.28
C PHE A 205 10.67 12.27 -17.16
N PHE A 206 11.53 13.30 -17.26
CA PHE A 206 11.51 14.43 -16.31
C PHE A 206 10.17 15.15 -16.28
N THR A 207 9.62 15.42 -17.47
CA THR A 207 8.34 16.11 -17.60
C THR A 207 7.20 15.28 -17.01
N ALA A 208 7.16 13.98 -17.31
CA ALA A 208 6.15 13.07 -16.79
C ALA A 208 6.26 12.92 -15.25
N LEU A 209 7.46 12.69 -14.72
CA LEU A 209 7.68 12.56 -13.27
C LEU A 209 7.34 13.84 -12.53
N ARG A 210 7.71 15.01 -13.08
CA ARG A 210 7.34 16.30 -12.49
C ARG A 210 5.82 16.47 -12.44
N GLY A 211 5.11 16.07 -13.48
CA GLY A 211 3.65 16.08 -13.51
C GLY A 211 3.04 15.20 -12.42
N ASP A 212 3.53 13.99 -12.28
CA ASP A 212 3.07 13.05 -11.27
C ASP A 212 3.39 13.54 -9.84
N LEU A 213 4.61 14.06 -9.58
CA LEU A 213 4.98 14.63 -8.27
C LEU A 213 4.13 15.85 -7.87
N LEU A 214 3.56 16.58 -8.82
CA LEU A 214 2.66 17.69 -8.55
C LEU A 214 1.22 17.23 -8.28
N THR A 215 0.79 16.15 -8.88
CA THR A 215 -0.61 15.70 -8.84
C THR A 215 -0.84 14.54 -7.86
N LYS A 216 0.15 13.66 -7.68
CA LYS A 216 0.08 12.48 -6.81
C LYS A 216 0.97 12.63 -5.57
N ARG A 217 0.67 11.92 -4.51
CA ARG A 217 1.59 11.69 -3.39
C ARG A 217 2.39 10.42 -3.64
N PHE A 218 3.68 10.50 -3.46
CA PHE A 218 4.58 9.35 -3.64
C PHE A 218 4.91 8.68 -2.32
N LEU A 219 4.96 7.35 -2.33
CA LEU A 219 5.63 6.55 -1.33
C LEU A 219 6.97 6.06 -1.90
N PHE A 220 8.08 6.57 -1.38
CA PHE A 220 9.43 6.13 -1.72
C PHE A 220 9.79 4.91 -0.89
N LEU A 221 10.11 3.79 -1.57
CA LEU A 221 10.48 2.51 -0.95
C LEU A 221 11.81 2.00 -1.49
N GLY A 222 12.74 1.67 -0.58
CA GLY A 222 14.06 1.16 -0.97
C GLY A 222 14.91 2.14 -1.78
N PHE A 223 14.63 3.44 -1.67
CA PHE A 223 15.28 4.51 -2.42
C PHE A 223 16.24 5.30 -1.52
N SER A 224 17.48 5.54 -1.98
CA SER A 224 18.51 6.17 -1.17
C SER A 224 18.52 7.71 -1.24
N PHE A 225 17.82 8.32 -2.20
CA PHE A 225 17.88 9.75 -2.53
C PHE A 225 19.28 10.25 -2.94
N SER A 226 20.16 9.36 -3.36
CA SER A 226 21.48 9.70 -3.90
C SER A 226 21.45 9.97 -5.41
N ASP A 227 20.31 9.81 -6.06
CA ASP A 227 20.13 10.04 -7.49
C ASP A 227 20.08 11.55 -7.80
N PRO A 228 21.07 12.10 -8.59
CA PRO A 228 21.13 13.51 -8.88
C PRO A 228 19.92 14.04 -9.67
N ASN A 229 19.31 13.20 -10.50
CA ASN A 229 18.17 13.60 -11.31
C ASN A 229 16.91 13.77 -10.45
N ILE A 230 16.72 12.90 -9.45
CA ILE A 230 15.61 12.99 -8.51
C ILE A 230 15.78 14.19 -7.58
N ASP A 231 16.98 14.40 -7.04
CA ASP A 231 17.30 15.58 -6.22
C ASP A 231 17.02 16.89 -7.00
N TYR A 232 17.43 16.94 -8.25
CA TYR A 232 17.18 18.08 -9.13
C TYR A 232 15.68 18.36 -9.30
N ILE A 233 14.86 17.32 -9.59
CA ILE A 233 13.40 17.49 -9.79
C ILE A 233 12.75 18.00 -8.51
N LEU A 234 13.02 17.36 -7.37
CA LEU A 234 12.45 17.73 -6.06
C LEU A 234 12.81 19.16 -5.68
N SER A 235 14.08 19.56 -5.88
CA SER A 235 14.55 20.91 -5.63
C SER A 235 13.86 21.95 -6.51
N ARG A 236 13.56 21.62 -7.78
CA ARG A 236 12.85 22.48 -8.71
C ARG A 236 11.37 22.65 -8.35
N ILE A 237 10.70 21.57 -7.95
CA ILE A 237 9.31 21.63 -7.48
C ILE A 237 9.22 22.54 -6.26
N ARG A 238 10.11 22.34 -5.27
CA ARG A 238 10.18 23.21 -4.10
C ARG A 238 10.38 24.68 -4.47
N SER A 239 11.34 24.97 -5.34
CA SER A 239 11.62 26.34 -5.76
C SER A 239 10.46 27.02 -6.47
N SER A 240 9.58 26.24 -7.12
CA SER A 240 8.41 26.76 -7.86
C SER A 240 7.18 26.92 -6.97
N TYR A 241 6.96 26.03 -5.98
CA TYR A 241 5.71 25.95 -5.22
C TYR A 241 5.88 26.25 -3.72
N ASN A 242 7.11 26.31 -3.20
CA ASN A 242 7.41 26.60 -1.79
C ASN A 242 6.58 25.71 -0.83
N GLU A 243 5.80 26.33 0.07
CA GLU A 243 4.96 25.65 1.05
C GLU A 243 3.71 24.98 0.46
N ASN A 244 3.36 25.27 -0.81
CA ASN A 244 2.21 24.67 -1.49
C ASN A 244 2.54 23.41 -2.28
N GLN A 245 3.76 22.86 -2.15
CA GLN A 245 4.10 21.57 -2.75
C GLN A 245 3.34 20.43 -2.09
N LYS A 246 3.06 19.37 -2.86
CA LYS A 246 2.55 18.10 -2.25
C LYS A 246 3.61 17.49 -1.34
N GLU A 247 3.15 16.95 -0.24
CA GLU A 247 3.98 16.14 0.64
C GLU A 247 4.00 14.69 0.17
N HIS A 248 5.17 14.07 0.22
CA HIS A 248 5.41 12.68 -0.15
C HIS A 248 5.82 11.87 1.08
N PHE A 249 5.91 10.57 0.96
CA PHE A 249 6.22 9.65 2.04
C PHE A 249 7.49 8.86 1.74
N CYS A 250 8.25 8.55 2.78
CA CYS A 250 9.40 7.66 2.69
C CYS A 250 9.50 6.79 3.95
N ILE A 251 9.94 5.55 3.80
CA ILE A 251 10.29 4.68 4.92
C ILE A 251 11.81 4.49 4.90
N LEU A 252 12.48 4.87 5.98
CA LEU A 252 13.92 4.69 6.15
C LEU A 252 14.22 3.85 7.38
N ARG A 253 15.27 3.03 7.30
CA ARG A 253 15.77 2.33 8.47
C ARG A 253 16.59 3.27 9.33
N LYS A 254 16.36 3.24 10.63
CA LYS A 254 17.15 3.94 11.62
C LYS A 254 18.58 3.39 11.64
N VAL A 255 19.54 4.28 11.72
CA VAL A 255 20.95 3.90 11.88
C VAL A 255 21.11 3.02 13.10
N GLN A 256 21.71 1.85 12.92
CA GLN A 256 22.02 0.90 13.98
C GLN A 256 23.50 0.97 14.33
N LYS A 257 23.84 0.81 15.62
CA LYS A 257 25.22 0.73 16.03
C LYS A 257 25.88 -0.54 15.50
N LEU A 258 27.02 -0.41 14.82
CA LEU A 258 27.77 -1.55 14.33
C LEU A 258 28.54 -2.23 15.49
N PRO A 259 28.82 -3.56 15.41
CA PRO A 259 29.39 -4.33 16.52
C PRO A 259 30.68 -3.74 17.08
N GLU A 260 31.60 -3.26 16.24
CA GLU A 260 32.91 -2.72 16.64
C GLU A 260 32.98 -1.20 16.55
N GLU A 261 31.87 -0.52 16.32
CA GLU A 261 31.82 0.93 16.16
C GLU A 261 31.97 1.63 17.50
N ASN A 262 32.87 2.63 17.56
CA ASN A 262 32.96 3.47 18.75
C ASN A 262 31.72 4.39 18.87
N LYS A 263 31.57 4.97 20.06
CA LYS A 263 30.40 5.81 20.38
C LYS A 263 30.35 7.10 19.54
N ALA A 264 31.51 7.69 19.26
CA ALA A 264 31.58 8.95 18.54
C ALA A 264 31.20 8.78 17.05
N ASP A 265 31.61 7.70 16.41
CA ASP A 265 31.26 7.38 15.03
C ASP A 265 29.77 7.06 14.91
N PHE A 266 29.22 6.33 15.87
CA PHE A 266 27.77 6.07 15.90
C PHE A 266 26.97 7.37 16.08
N GLU A 267 27.32 8.23 17.04
CA GLU A 267 26.69 9.54 17.25
C GLU A 267 26.80 10.44 16.00
N TYR A 268 27.90 10.38 15.30
CA TYR A 268 28.11 11.09 14.03
C TYR A 268 27.11 10.59 12.95
N ARG A 269 26.96 9.27 12.78
CA ARG A 269 26.02 8.70 11.81
C ARG A 269 24.56 9.00 12.17
N GLU A 270 24.19 8.95 13.46
CA GLU A 270 22.85 9.38 13.91
C GLU A 270 22.60 10.86 13.60
N CYS A 271 23.58 11.72 13.86
CA CYS A 271 23.49 13.14 13.53
C CYS A 271 23.33 13.37 12.02
N LYS A 272 24.12 12.67 11.21
CA LYS A 272 24.05 12.75 9.74
C LYS A 272 22.68 12.31 9.22
N GLN A 273 22.12 11.18 9.73
CA GLN A 273 20.78 10.72 9.36
C GLN A 273 19.71 11.76 9.73
N LYS A 274 19.80 12.37 10.90
CA LYS A 274 18.86 13.41 11.32
C LYS A 274 18.90 14.64 10.41
N LEU A 275 20.10 15.10 10.04
CA LEU A 275 20.25 16.22 9.10
C LEU A 275 19.70 15.88 7.72
N PHE A 276 19.93 14.65 7.26
CA PHE A 276 19.39 14.15 6.01
C PHE A 276 17.85 14.11 6.01
N ILE A 277 17.22 13.63 7.08
CA ILE A 277 15.76 13.65 7.24
C ILE A 277 15.22 15.08 7.18
N ASN A 278 15.88 16.04 7.83
CA ASN A 278 15.49 17.45 7.77
C ASN A 278 15.59 18.00 6.33
N ASP A 279 16.56 17.55 5.56
CA ASP A 279 16.71 17.96 4.16
C ASP A 279 15.64 17.35 3.26
N LEU A 280 15.26 16.08 3.49
CA LEU A 280 14.11 15.44 2.83
C LEU A 280 12.81 16.19 3.13
N GLN A 281 12.59 16.58 4.37
CA GLN A 281 11.42 17.39 4.76
C GLN A 281 11.40 18.75 4.06
N ARG A 282 12.57 19.36 3.86
CA ARG A 282 12.72 20.61 3.10
C ARG A 282 12.19 20.49 1.67
N VAL A 283 12.27 19.32 1.06
CA VAL A 283 11.76 19.05 -0.29
C VAL A 283 10.39 18.33 -0.27
N GLY A 284 9.70 18.36 0.88
CA GLY A 284 8.32 17.84 1.01
C GLY A 284 8.23 16.33 1.23
N ILE A 285 9.27 15.67 1.73
CA ILE A 285 9.25 14.24 2.00
C ILE A 285 9.15 13.97 3.50
N ASN A 286 8.03 13.39 3.93
CA ASN A 286 7.79 12.95 5.30
C ASN A 286 8.36 11.55 5.52
N VAL A 287 9.20 11.40 6.52
CA VAL A 287 9.93 10.15 6.79
C VAL A 287 9.31 9.41 7.97
N LEU A 288 9.03 8.12 7.76
CA LEU A 288 8.81 7.16 8.82
C LEU A 288 10.10 6.37 9.07
N LEU A 289 10.60 6.39 10.30
CA LEU A 289 11.75 5.58 10.71
C LEU A 289 11.30 4.22 11.24
N VAL A 290 11.94 3.16 10.76
CA VAL A 290 11.78 1.78 11.23
C VAL A 290 13.10 1.27 11.80
N ASP A 291 13.04 0.37 12.78
CA ASP A 291 14.24 -0.23 13.36
C ASP A 291 14.77 -1.38 12.49
N ARG A 292 13.88 -2.13 11.81
CA ARG A 292 14.20 -3.27 10.97
C ARG A 292 13.47 -3.20 9.62
N TYR A 293 14.03 -3.79 8.57
CA TYR A 293 13.42 -3.80 7.24
C TYR A 293 12.12 -4.62 7.17
N GLU A 294 11.96 -5.64 8.03
CA GLU A 294 10.74 -6.45 8.12
C GLU A 294 9.51 -5.62 8.51
N GLU A 295 9.72 -4.53 9.26
CA GLU A 295 8.63 -3.61 9.62
C GLU A 295 8.01 -2.92 8.40
N VAL A 296 8.75 -2.78 7.29
CA VAL A 296 8.19 -2.27 6.03
C VAL A 296 7.07 -3.18 5.55
N THR A 297 7.30 -4.50 5.59
CA THR A 297 6.28 -5.51 5.23
C THR A 297 5.08 -5.45 6.17
N GLU A 298 5.32 -5.31 7.48
CA GLU A 298 4.24 -5.17 8.47
C GLU A 298 3.40 -3.91 8.23
N ILE A 299 4.05 -2.79 7.92
CA ILE A 299 3.38 -1.51 7.60
C ILE A 299 2.54 -1.66 6.32
N LEU A 300 3.09 -2.22 5.26
CA LEU A 300 2.37 -2.42 4.00
C LEU A 300 1.17 -3.36 4.17
N ARG A 301 1.29 -4.44 4.96
CA ARG A 301 0.15 -5.31 5.32
C ARG A 301 -0.92 -4.54 6.09
N GLU A 302 -0.53 -3.70 7.06
CA GLU A 302 -1.47 -2.90 7.83
C GLU A 302 -2.19 -1.87 6.95
N VAL A 303 -1.48 -1.27 5.98
CA VAL A 303 -2.08 -0.40 4.95
C VAL A 303 -3.08 -1.17 4.09
N GLU A 304 -2.71 -2.36 3.59
CA GLU A 304 -3.60 -3.22 2.79
C GLU A 304 -4.86 -3.60 3.57
N GLN A 305 -4.71 -4.07 4.81
CA GLN A 305 -5.84 -4.45 5.66
C GLN A 305 -6.74 -3.25 5.98
N THR A 306 -6.15 -2.09 6.31
CA THR A 306 -6.92 -0.87 6.60
C THR A 306 -7.66 -0.36 5.37
N GLN A 307 -7.05 -0.46 4.18
CA GLN A 307 -7.70 -0.12 2.92
C GLN A 307 -8.88 -1.08 2.63
N LYS A 308 -8.69 -2.39 2.80
CA LYS A 308 -9.75 -3.39 2.63
C LYS A 308 -10.91 -3.17 3.61
N ARG A 309 -10.66 -2.70 4.83
CA ARG A 309 -11.74 -2.37 5.80
C ARG A 309 -12.68 -1.28 5.32
N LYS A 310 -12.35 -0.51 4.29
CA LYS A 310 -13.29 0.43 3.66
C LYS A 310 -14.35 -0.25 2.79
N THR A 311 -14.24 -1.55 2.57
CA THR A 311 -15.21 -2.36 1.82
C THR A 311 -15.82 -3.40 2.74
N ILE A 312 -17.15 -3.49 2.71
CA ILE A 312 -17.95 -4.43 3.50
C ILE A 312 -18.55 -5.47 2.57
N PHE A 313 -18.27 -6.73 2.83
CA PHE A 313 -18.96 -7.85 2.21
C PHE A 313 -20.22 -8.17 3.01
N ILE A 314 -21.37 -8.21 2.34
CA ILE A 314 -22.63 -8.64 2.93
C ILE A 314 -22.99 -9.99 2.34
N SER A 315 -22.81 -11.02 3.16
CA SER A 315 -23.25 -12.40 2.90
C SER A 315 -24.62 -12.61 3.50
N GLY A 316 -25.56 -13.12 2.72
CA GLY A 316 -26.87 -13.46 3.21
C GLY A 316 -27.65 -14.30 2.21
N ALA A 317 -28.30 -15.35 2.73
CA ALA A 317 -29.26 -16.15 2.00
C ALA A 317 -30.44 -16.46 2.93
N ALA A 318 -31.66 -16.17 2.50
CA ALA A 318 -32.85 -16.42 3.28
C ALA A 318 -33.98 -16.88 2.38
N GLU A 319 -34.41 -18.12 2.60
CA GLU A 319 -35.70 -18.68 2.14
C GLU A 319 -36.71 -18.59 3.29
N ASP A 320 -36.26 -18.82 4.51
CA ASP A 320 -36.98 -18.59 5.74
C ASP A 320 -36.38 -17.45 6.53
N TYR A 321 -37.20 -16.47 6.88
CA TYR A 321 -36.80 -15.25 7.58
C TYR A 321 -37.06 -15.28 9.09
N SER A 322 -37.53 -16.44 9.63
CA SER A 322 -37.79 -16.58 11.06
C SER A 322 -36.56 -16.19 11.91
N PRO A 323 -36.76 -15.45 13.04
CA PRO A 323 -38.01 -15.12 13.72
C PRO A 323 -38.71 -13.83 13.23
N TYR A 324 -38.21 -13.19 12.18
CA TYR A 324 -38.73 -11.92 11.66
C TYR A 324 -39.67 -12.15 10.46
N SER A 325 -40.40 -11.12 10.06
CA SER A 325 -41.17 -11.17 8.80
C SER A 325 -40.22 -10.84 7.62
N GLN A 326 -40.51 -11.39 6.44
CA GLN A 326 -39.77 -11.11 5.22
C GLN A 326 -39.71 -9.60 4.93
N GLN A 327 -40.86 -8.91 5.03
CA GLN A 327 -40.95 -7.48 4.75
C GLN A 327 -40.06 -6.64 5.69
N ASP A 328 -40.07 -6.94 6.99
CA ASP A 328 -39.25 -6.21 7.97
C ASP A 328 -37.74 -6.43 7.72
N VAL A 329 -37.36 -7.66 7.32
CA VAL A 329 -35.95 -7.96 6.99
C VAL A 329 -35.51 -7.25 5.70
N GLU A 330 -36.36 -7.22 4.67
CA GLU A 330 -36.04 -6.50 3.43
C GLU A 330 -35.87 -5.01 3.69
N GLU A 331 -36.70 -4.39 4.52
CA GLU A 331 -36.57 -2.99 4.93
C GLU A 331 -35.33 -2.76 5.79
N PHE A 332 -35.04 -3.64 6.76
CA PHE A 332 -33.84 -3.61 7.57
C PHE A 332 -32.56 -3.65 6.73
N VAL A 333 -32.44 -4.62 5.82
CA VAL A 333 -31.23 -4.80 4.97
C VAL A 333 -31.05 -3.63 4.02
N SER A 334 -32.14 -3.15 3.41
CA SER A 334 -32.12 -1.97 2.55
C SER A 334 -31.67 -0.72 3.32
N SER A 335 -32.21 -0.49 4.50
CA SER A 335 -31.85 0.63 5.37
C SER A 335 -30.42 0.51 5.91
N LEU A 336 -29.96 -0.69 6.28
CA LEU A 336 -28.59 -0.94 6.70
C LEU A 336 -27.58 -0.61 5.58
N SER A 337 -27.87 -1.03 4.34
CA SER A 337 -27.03 -0.76 3.17
C SER A 337 -26.90 0.74 2.88
N GLN A 338 -27.99 1.50 3.01
CA GLN A 338 -27.96 2.97 2.90
C GLN A 338 -27.06 3.60 3.96
N ASP A 339 -27.18 3.18 5.23
CA ASP A 339 -26.38 3.74 6.32
C ASP A 339 -24.89 3.35 6.21
N ILE A 340 -24.57 2.16 5.70
CA ILE A 340 -23.20 1.73 5.39
C ILE A 340 -22.57 2.66 4.35
N LEU A 341 -23.25 2.94 3.24
CA LEU A 341 -22.77 3.87 2.21
C LEU A 341 -22.66 5.30 2.75
N LYS A 342 -23.60 5.76 3.57
CA LYS A 342 -23.59 7.05 4.24
C LYS A 342 -22.38 7.22 5.18
N LEU A 343 -21.89 6.15 5.78
CA LEU A 343 -20.66 6.15 6.59
C LEU A 343 -19.39 6.18 5.73
N GLY A 344 -19.50 6.15 4.39
CA GLY A 344 -18.40 6.19 3.45
C GLY A 344 -17.73 4.83 3.23
N TYR A 345 -18.42 3.74 3.49
CA TYR A 345 -17.99 2.39 3.10
C TYR A 345 -18.44 2.05 1.69
N ARG A 346 -17.75 1.13 1.06
CA ARG A 346 -18.17 0.45 -0.18
C ARG A 346 -18.77 -0.90 0.18
N ILE A 347 -19.76 -1.36 -0.59
CA ILE A 347 -20.39 -2.66 -0.39
C ILE A 347 -20.00 -3.60 -1.53
N VAL A 348 -19.70 -4.85 -1.20
CA VAL A 348 -19.58 -5.95 -2.15
C VAL A 348 -20.57 -7.05 -1.78
N THR A 349 -21.26 -7.61 -2.78
CA THR A 349 -22.23 -8.70 -2.59
C THR A 349 -22.33 -9.61 -3.80
N GLY A 350 -22.56 -10.91 -3.54
CA GLY A 350 -22.77 -11.96 -4.54
C GLY A 350 -24.23 -12.12 -4.99
N PHE A 351 -25.12 -11.23 -4.59
CA PHE A 351 -26.56 -11.33 -4.90
C PHE A 351 -27.19 -12.61 -4.32
N GLY A 352 -26.91 -12.91 -3.05
CA GLY A 352 -27.50 -14.06 -2.36
C GLY A 352 -29.04 -14.01 -2.32
N LEU A 353 -29.67 -15.16 -2.42
CA LEU A 353 -31.12 -15.30 -2.46
C LEU A 353 -31.78 -14.65 -1.23
N GLY A 354 -32.85 -13.89 -1.44
CA GLY A 354 -33.63 -13.22 -0.39
C GLY A 354 -32.98 -11.95 0.18
N ILE A 355 -31.64 -11.90 0.39
CA ILE A 355 -30.98 -10.78 1.02
C ILE A 355 -30.33 -9.83 -0.02
N GLY A 356 -29.71 -10.38 -1.05
CA GLY A 356 -28.93 -9.61 -2.02
C GLY A 356 -29.72 -8.53 -2.76
N SER A 357 -30.97 -8.78 -3.08
CA SER A 357 -31.89 -7.81 -3.71
C SER A 357 -32.09 -6.56 -2.83
N SER A 358 -32.25 -6.75 -1.52
CA SER A 358 -32.44 -5.66 -0.55
C SER A 358 -31.15 -4.86 -0.33
N VAL A 359 -29.98 -5.52 -0.36
CA VAL A 359 -28.66 -4.83 -0.35
C VAL A 359 -28.54 -3.91 -1.56
N ILE A 360 -28.84 -4.42 -2.75
CA ILE A 360 -28.74 -3.66 -4.01
C ILE A 360 -29.74 -2.51 -4.02
N SER A 361 -31.03 -2.80 -3.69
CA SER A 361 -32.08 -1.80 -3.66
C SER A 361 -31.76 -0.64 -2.71
N GLY A 362 -31.32 -0.95 -1.49
CA GLY A 362 -30.90 0.06 -0.53
C GLY A 362 -29.71 0.90 -1.02
N SER A 363 -28.73 0.23 -1.60
CA SER A 363 -27.54 0.91 -2.15
C SER A 363 -27.89 1.85 -3.30
N ILE A 364 -28.68 1.37 -4.28
CA ILE A 364 -29.13 2.19 -5.44
C ILE A 364 -29.99 3.36 -4.97
N LYS A 365 -30.89 3.14 -4.02
CA LYS A 365 -31.73 4.20 -3.46
C LYS A 365 -30.88 5.33 -2.90
N TYR A 366 -29.88 5.02 -2.05
CA TYR A 366 -28.98 6.02 -1.49
C TYR A 366 -28.21 6.77 -2.57
N LEU A 367 -27.59 6.05 -3.52
CA LEU A 367 -26.80 6.67 -4.58
C LEU A 367 -27.67 7.61 -5.45
N THR A 368 -28.89 7.20 -5.77
CA THR A 368 -29.84 8.03 -6.54
C THR A 368 -30.25 9.29 -5.77
N GLU A 369 -30.59 9.16 -4.48
CA GLU A 369 -30.98 10.28 -3.62
C GLU A 369 -29.81 11.30 -3.44
N GLN A 370 -28.57 10.83 -3.47
CA GLN A 370 -27.37 11.69 -3.36
C GLN A 370 -26.87 12.19 -4.72
N ASN A 371 -27.52 11.86 -5.84
CA ASN A 371 -27.06 12.16 -7.21
C ASN A 371 -25.65 11.61 -7.49
N LEU A 372 -25.29 10.46 -6.91
CA LEU A 372 -24.02 9.78 -7.11
C LEU A 372 -24.14 8.76 -8.25
N LYS A 373 -23.03 8.52 -8.94
CA LYS A 373 -22.96 7.52 -10.00
C LYS A 373 -22.97 6.12 -9.38
N ILE A 374 -23.68 5.21 -10.01
CA ILE A 374 -23.69 3.78 -9.64
C ILE A 374 -22.48 3.14 -10.30
N ASP A 375 -21.42 2.91 -9.54
CA ASP A 375 -20.20 2.26 -9.99
C ASP A 375 -19.54 1.45 -8.85
N GLU A 376 -18.39 0.85 -9.15
CA GLU A 376 -17.63 0.02 -8.21
C GLU A 376 -16.97 0.79 -7.06
N ASP A 377 -16.99 2.12 -7.08
CA ASP A 377 -16.52 2.93 -5.95
C ASP A 377 -17.48 2.87 -4.76
N TYR A 378 -18.75 2.47 -5.02
CA TYR A 378 -19.78 2.34 -3.99
C TYR A 378 -20.32 0.92 -3.85
N LEU A 379 -20.58 0.23 -4.99
CA LEU A 379 -21.24 -1.07 -5.00
C LEU A 379 -20.60 -2.01 -6.00
N ILE A 380 -19.94 -3.05 -5.49
CA ILE A 380 -19.34 -4.12 -6.29
C ILE A 380 -20.35 -5.28 -6.34
N LEU A 381 -20.80 -5.62 -7.54
CA LEU A 381 -21.69 -6.75 -7.78
C LEU A 381 -20.91 -7.92 -8.41
N ARG A 382 -20.98 -9.08 -7.76
CA ARG A 382 -20.37 -10.33 -8.24
C ARG A 382 -21.43 -11.44 -8.22
N PRO A 383 -22.47 -11.37 -9.09
CA PRO A 383 -23.54 -12.35 -9.11
C PRO A 383 -23.00 -13.73 -9.50
N PHE A 384 -23.47 -14.76 -8.81
CA PHE A 384 -23.08 -16.14 -9.07
C PHE A 384 -23.68 -16.64 -10.39
N PRO A 385 -22.90 -17.32 -11.25
CA PRO A 385 -23.43 -18.03 -12.40
C PRO A 385 -24.46 -19.10 -11.96
N GLN A 386 -25.60 -19.17 -12.64
CA GLN A 386 -26.72 -20.06 -12.25
C GLN A 386 -26.77 -21.36 -13.08
N ASN A 387 -25.83 -21.58 -13.99
CA ASN A 387 -25.73 -22.80 -14.77
C ASN A 387 -24.76 -23.82 -14.14
N LYS A 388 -24.89 -25.11 -14.48
CA LYS A 388 -24.05 -26.18 -13.91
C LYS A 388 -22.56 -25.98 -14.14
N GLU A 389 -22.15 -25.46 -15.29
CA GLU A 389 -20.74 -25.12 -15.58
C GLU A 389 -20.23 -23.98 -14.67
N GLY A 390 -21.12 -23.08 -14.25
CA GLY A 390 -20.78 -21.99 -13.33
C GLY A 390 -20.58 -22.44 -11.90
N GLU A 391 -21.22 -23.55 -11.47
CA GLU A 391 -21.09 -24.08 -10.09
C GLU A 391 -19.63 -24.47 -9.77
N GLU A 392 -18.91 -25.00 -10.76
CA GLU A 392 -17.50 -25.37 -10.59
C GLU A 392 -16.60 -24.14 -10.32
N LEU A 393 -17.06 -22.93 -10.70
CA LEU A 393 -16.34 -21.67 -10.53
C LEU A 393 -16.71 -20.93 -9.22
N TRP A 394 -17.72 -21.38 -8.49
CA TRP A 394 -18.23 -20.64 -7.32
C TRP A 394 -17.20 -20.38 -6.25
N SER A 395 -16.30 -21.33 -5.97
CA SER A 395 -15.24 -21.13 -4.98
C SER A 395 -14.26 -20.05 -5.43
N ALA A 396 -13.81 -20.07 -6.68
CA ALA A 396 -12.94 -19.03 -7.23
C ALA A 396 -13.66 -17.65 -7.26
N TRP A 397 -14.96 -17.64 -7.54
CA TRP A 397 -15.80 -16.45 -7.54
C TRP A 397 -15.95 -15.84 -6.13
N ARG A 398 -16.11 -16.69 -5.10
CA ARG A 398 -16.11 -16.25 -3.69
C ARG A 398 -14.78 -15.66 -3.28
N GLU A 399 -13.66 -16.31 -3.65
CA GLU A 399 -12.31 -15.78 -3.39
C GLU A 399 -12.14 -14.38 -3.99
N ASP A 400 -12.49 -14.18 -5.27
CA ASP A 400 -12.42 -12.87 -5.92
C ASP A 400 -13.29 -11.85 -5.18
N MET A 401 -14.56 -12.14 -4.99
CA MET A 401 -15.53 -11.25 -4.36
C MET A 401 -15.10 -10.80 -2.96
N ILE A 402 -14.67 -11.75 -2.11
CA ILE A 402 -14.29 -11.47 -0.72
C ILE A 402 -12.91 -10.81 -0.64
N SER A 403 -12.06 -10.92 -1.66
CA SER A 403 -10.74 -10.29 -1.71
C SER A 403 -10.79 -8.77 -1.58
N TYR A 404 -11.90 -8.13 -1.97
CA TYR A 404 -12.12 -6.68 -1.87
C TYR A 404 -12.43 -6.21 -0.45
N ALA A 405 -12.95 -7.10 0.42
CA ALA A 405 -13.53 -6.72 1.71
C ALA A 405 -12.56 -6.97 2.89
N GLY A 406 -12.55 -6.02 3.84
CA GLY A 406 -11.89 -6.21 5.13
C GLY A 406 -12.87 -6.33 6.30
N ILE A 407 -14.17 -6.26 6.02
CA ILE A 407 -15.26 -6.50 6.97
C ILE A 407 -16.30 -7.38 6.28
N SER A 408 -16.81 -8.40 6.96
CA SER A 408 -17.82 -9.32 6.42
C SER A 408 -18.98 -9.47 7.39
N ILE A 409 -20.19 -9.19 6.93
CA ILE A 409 -21.44 -9.29 7.68
C ILE A 409 -22.20 -10.52 7.17
N PHE A 410 -22.64 -11.39 8.09
CA PHE A 410 -23.35 -12.63 7.77
C PHE A 410 -24.75 -12.60 8.36
N LEU A 411 -25.78 -12.75 7.49
CA LEU A 411 -27.20 -12.67 7.83
C LEU A 411 -27.91 -13.95 7.42
N PHE A 412 -28.66 -14.57 8.33
CA PHE A 412 -29.41 -15.81 8.09
C PHE A 412 -28.54 -16.99 7.64
N GLY A 413 -28.54 -17.32 6.36
CA GLY A 413 -27.76 -18.42 5.78
C GLY A 413 -28.53 -19.71 5.72
N ASN A 414 -29.73 -19.68 5.10
CA ASN A 414 -30.55 -20.85 4.80
C ASN A 414 -30.96 -20.84 3.34
N LYS A 415 -31.27 -22.04 2.82
CA LYS A 415 -31.74 -22.29 1.47
C LYS A 415 -32.77 -23.42 1.47
N SER A 416 -33.63 -23.50 0.46
CA SER A 416 -34.52 -24.63 0.25
C SER A 416 -33.86 -25.69 -0.60
N GLU A 417 -33.90 -26.96 -0.16
CA GLU A 417 -33.45 -28.12 -0.92
C GLU A 417 -34.51 -29.23 -0.72
N ASP A 418 -35.08 -29.74 -1.81
CA ASP A 418 -36.16 -30.70 -1.81
C ASP A 418 -37.34 -30.32 -0.92
N GLY A 419 -37.67 -29.02 -0.83
CA GLY A 419 -38.73 -28.47 -0.01
C GLY A 419 -38.45 -28.40 1.50
N GLN A 420 -37.21 -28.66 1.92
CA GLN A 420 -36.75 -28.50 3.30
C GLN A 420 -35.80 -27.32 3.44
N ILE A 421 -35.88 -26.61 4.55
CA ILE A 421 -34.98 -25.53 4.87
C ILE A 421 -33.67 -26.13 5.45
N ILE A 422 -32.58 -25.91 4.76
CA ILE A 422 -31.22 -26.35 5.19
C ILE A 422 -30.30 -25.17 5.33
N LEU A 423 -29.16 -25.38 6.03
CA LEU A 423 -28.13 -24.36 6.20
C LEU A 423 -27.37 -24.14 4.90
N SER A 424 -27.01 -22.88 4.62
CA SER A 424 -26.24 -22.50 3.44
C SER A 424 -24.75 -22.85 3.62
N ASP A 425 -24.30 -23.86 2.90
CA ASP A 425 -22.89 -24.25 2.80
C ASP A 425 -22.02 -23.17 2.15
N GLY A 426 -22.56 -22.44 1.18
CA GLY A 426 -21.89 -21.30 0.57
C GLY A 426 -21.52 -20.21 1.56
N MET A 427 -22.39 -19.91 2.53
CA MET A 427 -22.08 -18.93 3.59
C MET A 427 -20.95 -19.42 4.52
N GLN A 428 -20.89 -20.73 4.80
CA GLN A 428 -19.77 -21.29 5.57
C GLN A 428 -18.45 -21.09 4.83
N GLU A 429 -18.41 -21.35 3.52
CA GLU A 429 -17.22 -21.14 2.70
C GLU A 429 -16.83 -19.66 2.66
N GLU A 430 -17.79 -18.75 2.47
CA GLU A 430 -17.57 -17.30 2.49
C GLU A 430 -16.98 -16.82 3.84
N PHE A 431 -17.45 -17.38 4.95
CA PHE A 431 -16.91 -17.11 6.27
C PHE A 431 -15.46 -17.61 6.40
N ASP A 432 -15.15 -18.82 5.94
CA ASP A 432 -13.81 -19.38 6.00
C ASP A 432 -12.81 -18.59 5.13
N ILE A 433 -13.24 -18.11 3.96
CA ILE A 433 -12.46 -17.22 3.09
C ILE A 433 -12.23 -15.87 3.81
N SER A 434 -13.28 -15.26 4.36
CA SER A 434 -13.18 -14.00 5.09
C SER A 434 -12.21 -14.10 6.28
N LYS A 435 -12.25 -15.22 7.00
CA LYS A 435 -11.34 -15.52 8.12
C LYS A 435 -9.89 -15.63 7.66
N ARG A 436 -9.62 -16.35 6.57
CA ARG A 436 -8.27 -16.46 5.98
C ARG A 436 -7.72 -15.09 5.51
N ASN A 437 -8.60 -14.22 5.04
CA ASN A 437 -8.24 -12.87 4.60
C ASN A 437 -8.08 -11.88 5.76
N ASN A 438 -8.21 -12.32 7.01
CA ASN A 438 -8.16 -11.48 8.22
C ASN A 438 -9.21 -10.35 8.23
N SER A 439 -10.38 -10.59 7.64
CA SER A 439 -11.51 -9.67 7.70
C SER A 439 -12.11 -9.62 9.11
N VAL A 440 -12.69 -8.47 9.46
CA VAL A 440 -13.52 -8.37 10.67
C VAL A 440 -14.83 -9.12 10.40
N LEU A 441 -15.09 -10.19 11.16
CA LEU A 441 -16.24 -11.06 10.98
C LEU A 441 -17.40 -10.61 11.87
N ILE A 442 -18.58 -10.40 11.30
CA ILE A 442 -19.80 -9.95 12.00
C ILE A 442 -20.93 -10.91 11.69
N PRO A 443 -20.97 -12.12 12.26
CA PRO A 443 -22.13 -13.00 12.18
C PRO A 443 -23.24 -12.46 13.07
N VAL A 444 -24.39 -12.15 12.46
CA VAL A 444 -25.59 -11.64 13.16
C VAL A 444 -26.42 -12.85 13.60
N ALA A 445 -26.02 -13.46 14.71
CA ALA A 445 -26.58 -14.74 15.18
C ALA A 445 -28.07 -14.67 15.51
N SER A 446 -28.61 -13.50 15.88
CA SER A 446 -30.03 -13.27 16.08
C SER A 446 -30.89 -13.54 14.85
N THR A 447 -30.30 -13.54 13.64
CA THR A 447 -30.99 -13.92 12.41
C THR A 447 -31.13 -15.45 12.22
N GLY A 448 -30.50 -16.23 13.14
CA GLY A 448 -30.62 -17.70 13.11
C GLY A 448 -29.73 -18.39 12.08
N TYR A 449 -30.03 -19.63 11.79
CA TYR A 449 -29.46 -20.48 10.73
C TYR A 449 -27.91 -20.53 10.73
N MET A 450 -27.28 -20.38 9.57
CA MET A 450 -25.80 -20.45 9.46
C MET A 450 -25.14 -19.32 10.23
N ALA A 451 -25.68 -18.10 10.26
CA ALA A 451 -25.11 -16.99 11.02
C ALA A 451 -25.03 -17.31 12.53
N LYS A 452 -26.04 -17.98 13.12
CA LYS A 452 -26.03 -18.46 14.51
C LYS A 452 -24.96 -19.55 14.70
N LYS A 453 -24.86 -20.51 13.79
CA LYS A 453 -23.87 -21.59 13.85
C LYS A 453 -22.41 -21.05 13.77
N LEU A 454 -22.15 -20.07 12.91
CA LEU A 454 -20.84 -19.40 12.80
C LEU A 454 -20.48 -18.67 14.09
N TRP A 455 -21.41 -17.98 14.70
CA TRP A 455 -21.20 -17.34 16.01
C TRP A 455 -20.85 -18.36 17.10
N GLU A 456 -21.65 -19.40 17.24
CA GLU A 456 -21.47 -20.42 18.29
C GLU A 456 -20.14 -21.18 18.15
N LYS A 457 -19.74 -21.49 16.92
CA LYS A 457 -18.53 -22.27 16.64
C LYS A 457 -17.24 -21.47 16.78
N ASP A 458 -17.18 -20.27 16.22
CA ASP A 458 -15.93 -19.57 15.99
C ASP A 458 -15.80 -18.25 16.77
N MET A 459 -16.90 -17.51 17.00
CA MET A 459 -16.82 -16.13 17.49
C MET A 459 -17.15 -15.96 18.98
N SER A 460 -17.86 -16.87 19.58
CA SER A 460 -18.26 -16.77 20.99
C SER A 460 -17.08 -16.76 21.98
N LYS A 461 -15.90 -17.22 21.56
CA LYS A 461 -14.67 -17.32 22.38
C LYS A 461 -13.55 -16.38 21.95
N GLU A 462 -13.59 -15.87 20.71
CA GLU A 462 -12.48 -15.13 20.08
C GLU A 462 -12.85 -13.70 19.70
N CYS A 463 -13.92 -13.14 20.26
CA CYS A 463 -14.36 -11.79 19.91
C CYS A 463 -13.36 -10.72 20.44
N SER A 464 -13.05 -9.73 19.59
CA SER A 464 -12.23 -8.59 20.02
C SER A 464 -12.90 -7.80 21.13
N LYS A 465 -12.19 -7.54 22.22
CA LYS A 465 -12.70 -6.78 23.40
C LYS A 465 -13.33 -5.44 23.04
N ASN A 466 -12.90 -4.82 21.95
CA ASN A 466 -13.38 -3.51 21.51
C ASN A 466 -14.82 -3.51 20.99
N ILE A 467 -15.31 -4.67 20.48
CA ILE A 467 -16.65 -4.83 19.87
C ILE A 467 -17.48 -5.92 20.57
N GLU A 468 -16.99 -6.45 21.67
CA GLU A 468 -17.58 -7.59 22.38
C GLU A 468 -19.04 -7.33 22.80
N THR A 469 -19.33 -6.15 23.33
CA THR A 469 -20.69 -5.78 23.78
C THR A 469 -21.70 -5.77 22.62
N GLU A 470 -21.33 -5.17 21.51
CA GLU A 470 -22.17 -5.13 20.32
C GLU A 470 -22.38 -6.54 19.75
N MET A 471 -21.30 -7.32 19.67
CA MET A 471 -21.37 -8.70 19.18
C MET A 471 -22.26 -9.59 20.06
N GLN A 472 -22.22 -9.43 21.37
CA GLN A 472 -23.14 -10.11 22.30
C GLN A 472 -24.59 -9.71 22.06
N THR A 473 -24.87 -8.44 21.70
CA THR A 473 -26.22 -8.02 21.35
C THR A 473 -26.66 -8.63 20.02
N LEU A 474 -25.76 -8.76 19.03
CA LEU A 474 -26.04 -9.43 17.76
C LEU A 474 -26.30 -10.95 17.91
N SER A 475 -26.06 -11.53 19.07
CA SER A 475 -26.31 -12.96 19.35
C SER A 475 -27.57 -13.22 20.24
N LYS A 476 -28.30 -12.19 20.66
CA LYS A 476 -29.50 -12.34 21.49
C LYS A 476 -30.66 -12.89 20.67
N GLU A 477 -31.40 -13.88 21.19
CA GLU A 477 -32.52 -14.55 20.47
C GLU A 477 -33.71 -13.66 20.13
N ASN A 478 -33.93 -12.55 20.82
CA ASN A 478 -35.06 -11.66 20.63
C ASN A 478 -34.64 -10.20 20.39
N ALA A 479 -33.47 -9.98 19.77
CA ALA A 479 -33.05 -8.63 19.41
C ALA A 479 -33.96 -8.05 18.30
N THR A 480 -34.34 -6.80 18.44
CA THR A 480 -35.10 -6.12 17.36
C THR A 480 -34.18 -5.78 16.17
N LEU A 481 -34.72 -5.67 14.97
CA LEU A 481 -33.95 -5.30 13.78
C LEU A 481 -33.27 -3.93 13.93
N ASP A 482 -33.88 -2.98 14.65
CA ASP A 482 -33.29 -1.67 14.96
C ASP A 482 -32.10 -1.80 15.91
N GLU A 483 -32.17 -2.66 16.93
CA GLU A 483 -31.03 -2.97 17.81
C GLU A 483 -29.89 -3.61 17.02
N LEU A 484 -30.18 -4.57 16.13
CA LEU A 484 -29.16 -5.20 15.27
C LEU A 484 -28.49 -4.17 14.38
N LYS A 485 -29.24 -3.31 13.71
CA LYS A 485 -28.74 -2.23 12.86
C LYS A 485 -27.83 -1.29 13.64
N SER A 486 -28.28 -0.80 14.81
CA SER A 486 -27.53 0.11 15.65
C SER A 486 -26.18 -0.48 16.09
N ASN A 487 -26.17 -1.77 16.49
CA ASN A 487 -24.96 -2.45 16.92
C ASN A 487 -24.00 -2.72 15.77
N ILE A 488 -24.48 -3.13 14.56
CA ILE A 488 -23.66 -3.24 13.37
C ILE A 488 -22.99 -1.90 13.06
N LEU A 489 -23.73 -0.79 13.02
CA LEU A 489 -23.19 0.53 12.74
C LEU A 489 -22.21 1.01 13.84
N SER A 490 -22.43 0.61 15.11
CA SER A 490 -21.48 0.85 16.20
C SER A 490 -20.16 0.12 15.98
N ILE A 491 -20.21 -1.17 15.60
CA ILE A 491 -19.02 -1.96 15.27
C ILE A 491 -18.25 -1.28 14.13
N LEU A 492 -18.94 -0.93 13.04
CA LEU A 492 -18.32 -0.31 11.87
C LEU A 492 -17.55 0.98 12.22
N LYS A 493 -18.09 1.80 13.15
CA LYS A 493 -17.40 3.00 13.63
C LYS A 493 -16.17 2.71 14.49
N LYS A 494 -16.13 1.57 15.17
CA LYS A 494 -15.00 1.17 16.04
C LYS A 494 -13.86 0.49 15.29
N VAL A 495 -14.15 -0.16 14.15
CA VAL A 495 -13.17 -0.93 13.37
C VAL A 495 -12.64 -0.18 12.15
N LYS A 496 -13.13 1.05 11.95
CA LYS A 496 -12.75 1.95 10.84
C LYS A 496 -11.29 2.41 10.88
#